data_afe8e32634e56ab96365874f1d9f3b72
#
_entry.id   afe8e32634e56ab96365874f1d9f3b72
#
_cell.length_a   1.000
_cell.length_b   1.000
_cell.length_c   1.000
_cell.angle_alpha   90.00
_cell.angle_beta   90.00
_cell.angle_gamma   90.00
#
_symmetry.space_group_name_H-M   'P 1'
#
loop_
_entity.id
_entity.type
_entity.pdbx_description
1 polymer ?
#
loop_
_entity_poly.entity_id
_entity_poly.type
_entity_poly.pdbx_seq_one_letter_code
_entity_poly.pdbx_strand_id
1 'polypeptide(L)'
;MTQTTYDTERAEAFAGRMLDMLNSAALMIMASVGHRTGLLDALAAHGAGTSRELADAAGLDERYVREWLGTMTTGRIVELDPDTARYSLPAEHAAWLTRAASPDNLAVTAQWIPTLSTVEDDIVECFQKGGGVPYERFSRFHEVMAEESNQTVLSVLFSHILPLVPGMTEHLDEGTSLLDLGCGRGRALLLLAERFGNSTFQGYDLSADAIAYANGQALERGLDNVRFEQRDLSTFDVDAEPEAFAYVVTFDAVHDQARPLAMLRGIRRSLVPDGVYLMQDIQGSSHVHENIDHPGAPLLYMISCMHCMTVSLAQGGDGLGAMWGEQKARELLSEGGFTSVDVHLLEHDPFNAYFVVRP
;
A
#
# COMPACT_ATOMS: atom_id res chain seq x y z
N MET A 1 -27.60 -4.03 36.91
CA MET A 1 -27.58 -3.55 35.52
C MET A 1 -28.01 -2.10 35.55
N THR A 2 -27.10 -1.15 35.44
CA THR A 2 -27.40 0.28 35.32
C THR A 2 -28.09 0.49 33.96
N GLN A 3 -29.36 0.85 33.97
CA GLN A 3 -30.08 1.29 32.78
C GLN A 3 -29.37 2.51 32.25
N THR A 4 -28.66 2.37 31.13
CA THR A 4 -28.09 3.50 30.40
C THR A 4 -29.26 4.34 29.91
N THR A 5 -29.46 5.52 30.46
CA THR A 5 -30.48 6.47 30.00
C THR A 5 -30.14 6.87 28.56
N TYR A 6 -31.09 6.75 27.64
CA TYR A 6 -30.95 7.19 26.25
C TYR A 6 -30.73 8.71 26.23
N ASP A 7 -29.62 9.10 25.61
CA ASP A 7 -29.22 10.52 25.45
C ASP A 7 -29.55 10.98 24.03
N THR A 8 -30.57 11.80 23.90
CA THR A 8 -31.06 12.28 22.59
C THR A 8 -30.04 13.19 21.89
N GLU A 9 -29.34 14.06 22.61
CA GLU A 9 -28.34 14.96 22.02
C GLU A 9 -27.16 14.16 21.46
N ARG A 10 -26.72 13.15 22.21
CA ARG A 10 -25.67 12.22 21.74
C ARG A 10 -26.10 11.41 20.51
N ALA A 11 -27.36 11.01 20.45
CA ALA A 11 -27.89 10.27 19.30
C ALA A 11 -27.98 11.17 18.05
N GLU A 12 -28.43 12.42 18.19
CA GLU A 12 -28.48 13.38 17.08
C GLU A 12 -27.08 13.76 16.58
N ALA A 13 -26.14 14.01 17.48
CA ALA A 13 -24.73 14.24 17.13
C ALA A 13 -24.12 13.07 16.37
N PHE A 14 -24.41 11.83 16.78
CA PHE A 14 -23.96 10.62 16.06
C PHE A 14 -24.60 10.51 14.67
N ALA A 15 -25.89 10.82 14.52
CA ALA A 15 -26.56 10.82 13.23
C ALA A 15 -25.94 11.84 12.25
N GLY A 16 -25.61 13.05 12.73
CA GLY A 16 -24.87 14.05 11.96
C GLY A 16 -23.49 13.52 11.51
N ARG A 17 -22.73 12.93 12.43
CA ARG A 17 -21.44 12.32 12.10
C ARG A 17 -21.56 11.18 11.07
N MET A 18 -22.60 10.36 11.13
CA MET A 18 -22.85 9.33 10.12
C MET A 18 -23.08 9.90 8.73
N LEU A 19 -23.81 11.03 8.62
CA LEU A 19 -24.02 11.73 7.35
C LEU A 19 -22.70 12.28 6.79
N ASP A 20 -21.84 12.86 7.63
CA ASP A 20 -20.51 13.34 7.22
C ASP A 20 -19.63 12.19 6.71
N MET A 21 -19.67 11.02 7.36
CA MET A 21 -18.95 9.82 6.90
C MET A 21 -19.47 9.32 5.54
N LEU A 22 -20.78 9.30 5.31
CA LEU A 22 -21.36 8.92 4.01
C LEU A 22 -20.93 9.90 2.90
N ASN A 23 -20.93 11.20 3.16
CA ASN A 23 -20.44 12.20 2.22
C ASN A 23 -18.94 12.03 1.94
N SER A 24 -18.15 11.79 2.98
CA SER A 24 -16.70 11.54 2.83
C SER A 24 -16.41 10.29 1.98
N ALA A 25 -17.15 9.20 2.21
CA ALA A 25 -17.01 7.99 1.40
C ALA A 25 -17.36 8.22 -0.08
N ALA A 26 -18.44 8.98 -0.35
CA ALA A 26 -18.82 9.36 -1.71
C ALA A 26 -17.73 10.20 -2.40
N LEU A 27 -17.13 11.16 -1.69
CA LEU A 27 -16.03 11.98 -2.21
C LEU A 27 -14.79 11.14 -2.53
N MET A 28 -14.44 10.16 -1.69
CA MET A 28 -13.28 9.27 -1.97
C MET A 28 -13.51 8.38 -3.19
N ILE A 29 -14.72 7.85 -3.38
CA ILE A 29 -15.06 7.11 -4.60
C ILE A 29 -14.90 8.02 -5.83
N MET A 30 -15.37 9.27 -5.76
CA MET A 30 -15.25 10.21 -6.89
C MET A 30 -13.80 10.71 -7.07
N ALA A 31 -13.00 10.82 -6.02
CA ALA A 31 -11.57 11.07 -6.14
C ALA A 31 -10.87 9.92 -6.90
N SER A 32 -11.19 8.68 -6.58
CA SER A 32 -10.74 7.49 -7.34
C SER A 32 -11.14 7.55 -8.82
N VAL A 33 -12.39 7.91 -9.12
CA VAL A 33 -12.85 8.07 -10.52
C VAL A 33 -12.07 9.18 -11.23
N GLY A 34 -11.91 10.35 -10.58
CA GLY A 34 -11.16 11.47 -11.14
C GLY A 34 -9.69 11.14 -11.42
N HIS A 35 -9.04 10.39 -10.51
CA HIS A 35 -7.68 9.91 -10.70
C HIS A 35 -7.57 8.93 -11.89
N ARG A 36 -8.41 7.90 -11.92
CA ARG A 36 -8.39 6.85 -12.95
C ARG A 36 -8.69 7.36 -14.34
N THR A 37 -9.56 8.35 -14.45
CA THR A 37 -9.93 8.96 -15.75
C THR A 37 -8.98 10.08 -16.17
N GLY A 38 -8.04 10.49 -15.29
CA GLY A 38 -7.16 11.65 -15.53
C GLY A 38 -7.88 13.00 -15.42
N LEU A 39 -9.13 13.02 -14.94
CA LEU A 39 -9.92 14.25 -14.86
C LEU A 39 -9.33 15.26 -13.88
N LEU A 40 -8.76 14.80 -12.75
CA LEU A 40 -8.07 15.68 -11.78
C LEU A 40 -6.86 16.36 -12.42
N ASP A 41 -6.06 15.62 -13.18
CA ASP A 41 -4.89 16.17 -13.90
C ASP A 41 -5.33 17.14 -15.00
N ALA A 42 -6.40 16.81 -15.74
CA ALA A 42 -6.96 17.68 -16.78
C ALA A 42 -7.49 19.00 -16.20
N LEU A 43 -8.18 18.97 -15.05
CA LEU A 43 -8.63 20.19 -14.37
C LEU A 43 -7.44 21.07 -13.96
N ALA A 44 -6.42 20.47 -13.35
CA ALA A 44 -5.23 21.21 -12.92
C ALA A 44 -4.49 21.85 -14.10
N ALA A 45 -4.40 21.16 -15.23
CA ALA A 45 -3.71 21.65 -16.43
C ALA A 45 -4.53 22.69 -17.20
N HIS A 46 -5.85 22.51 -17.30
CA HIS A 46 -6.74 23.41 -18.04
C HIS A 46 -6.98 24.73 -17.31
N GLY A 47 -7.00 24.70 -15.97
CA GLY A 47 -7.50 25.81 -15.15
C GLY A 47 -9.04 25.89 -15.17
N ALA A 48 -9.58 27.10 -14.91
CA ALA A 48 -11.04 27.28 -14.84
C ALA A 48 -11.73 26.99 -16.17
N GLY A 49 -12.79 26.14 -16.16
CA GLY A 49 -13.54 25.74 -17.34
C GLY A 49 -14.98 25.37 -17.04
N THR A 50 -15.87 25.46 -18.04
CA THR A 50 -17.21 24.87 -18.00
C THR A 50 -17.11 23.34 -18.00
N SER A 51 -18.19 22.64 -17.62
CA SER A 51 -18.20 21.17 -17.66
C SER A 51 -17.86 20.60 -19.06
N ARG A 52 -18.30 21.29 -20.12
CA ARG A 52 -18.01 20.94 -21.49
C ARG A 52 -16.52 21.09 -21.83
N GLU A 53 -15.93 22.24 -21.53
CA GLU A 53 -14.51 22.51 -21.79
C GLU A 53 -13.61 21.51 -21.06
N LEU A 54 -13.93 21.19 -19.77
CA LEU A 54 -13.17 20.25 -18.97
C LEU A 54 -13.34 18.81 -19.45
N ALA A 55 -14.55 18.43 -19.88
CA ALA A 55 -14.80 17.13 -20.48
C ALA A 55 -14.01 16.94 -21.79
N ASP A 56 -14.04 17.95 -22.68
CA ASP A 56 -13.30 17.95 -23.95
C ASP A 56 -11.79 17.87 -23.68
N ALA A 57 -11.26 18.62 -22.69
CA ALA A 57 -9.85 18.59 -22.32
C ALA A 57 -9.40 17.23 -21.77
N ALA A 58 -10.28 16.52 -21.06
CA ALA A 58 -10.02 15.18 -20.53
C ALA A 58 -10.35 14.03 -21.51
N GLY A 59 -11.00 14.33 -22.63
CA GLY A 59 -11.49 13.32 -23.58
C GLY A 59 -12.61 12.45 -23.01
N LEU A 60 -13.47 13.03 -22.15
CA LEU A 60 -14.52 12.32 -21.40
C LEU A 60 -15.93 12.78 -21.80
N ASP A 61 -16.94 11.97 -21.46
CA ASP A 61 -18.36 12.33 -21.66
C ASP A 61 -18.78 13.43 -20.68
N GLU A 62 -19.30 14.54 -21.23
CA GLU A 62 -19.67 15.73 -20.45
C GLU A 62 -20.75 15.45 -19.41
N ARG A 63 -21.68 14.53 -19.67
CA ARG A 63 -22.76 14.25 -18.72
C ARG A 63 -22.21 13.64 -17.42
N TYR A 64 -21.21 12.76 -17.52
CA TYR A 64 -20.52 12.17 -16.37
C TYR A 64 -19.61 13.17 -15.69
N VAL A 65 -18.87 13.98 -16.45
CA VAL A 65 -18.00 15.05 -15.89
C VAL A 65 -18.84 16.04 -15.11
N ARG A 66 -20.00 16.44 -15.59
CA ARG A 66 -20.92 17.37 -14.90
C ARG A 66 -21.42 16.80 -13.57
N GLU A 67 -21.80 15.52 -13.48
CA GLU A 67 -22.18 14.88 -12.22
C GLU A 67 -20.99 14.80 -11.24
N TRP A 68 -19.83 14.44 -11.77
CA TRP A 68 -18.60 14.39 -10.98
C TRP A 68 -18.25 15.76 -10.41
N LEU A 69 -18.31 16.82 -11.22
CA LEU A 69 -18.12 18.21 -10.78
C LEU A 69 -19.13 18.60 -9.72
N GLY A 70 -20.39 18.20 -9.85
CA GLY A 70 -21.42 18.41 -8.84
C GLY A 70 -21.03 17.83 -7.48
N THR A 71 -20.56 16.59 -7.47
CA THR A 71 -20.08 15.93 -6.23
C THR A 71 -18.87 16.65 -5.64
N MET A 72 -17.85 16.90 -6.46
CA MET A 72 -16.59 17.47 -5.97
C MET A 72 -16.76 18.93 -5.53
N THR A 73 -17.66 19.68 -6.17
CA THR A 73 -17.96 21.07 -5.78
C THR A 73 -18.75 21.13 -4.47
N THR A 74 -19.80 20.31 -4.32
CA THR A 74 -20.56 20.25 -3.06
C THR A 74 -19.72 19.74 -1.89
N GLY A 75 -18.71 18.90 -2.19
CA GLY A 75 -17.68 18.46 -1.26
C GLY A 75 -16.52 19.45 -1.06
N ARG A 76 -16.55 20.63 -1.70
CA ARG A 76 -15.52 21.69 -1.58
C ARG A 76 -14.12 21.27 -2.00
N ILE A 77 -14.01 20.30 -2.91
CA ILE A 77 -12.74 19.89 -3.52
C ILE A 77 -12.49 20.69 -4.80
N VAL A 78 -13.53 20.94 -5.58
CA VAL A 78 -13.52 21.79 -6.77
C VAL A 78 -14.32 23.06 -6.45
N GLU A 79 -13.86 24.21 -6.91
CA GLU A 79 -14.54 25.48 -6.79
C GLU A 79 -15.40 25.76 -8.02
N LEU A 80 -16.52 26.46 -7.82
CA LEU A 80 -17.42 26.92 -8.88
C LEU A 80 -17.61 28.43 -8.77
N ASP A 81 -17.35 29.13 -9.85
CA ASP A 81 -17.79 30.50 -10.04
C ASP A 81 -19.26 30.47 -10.55
N PRO A 82 -20.24 30.91 -9.72
CA PRO A 82 -21.66 30.85 -10.08
C PRO A 82 -22.05 31.82 -11.21
N ASP A 83 -21.27 32.90 -11.41
CA ASP A 83 -21.61 33.92 -12.41
C ASP A 83 -21.20 33.46 -13.81
N THR A 84 -20.11 32.70 -13.92
CA THR A 84 -19.55 32.20 -15.20
C THR A 84 -19.78 30.72 -15.43
N ALA A 85 -20.29 29.99 -14.42
CA ALA A 85 -20.46 28.53 -14.40
C ALA A 85 -19.14 27.78 -14.74
N ARG A 86 -18.00 28.33 -14.30
CA ARG A 86 -16.69 27.73 -14.48
C ARG A 86 -16.21 27.06 -13.20
N TYR A 87 -15.69 25.86 -13.37
CA TYR A 87 -15.11 25.05 -12.30
C TYR A 87 -13.59 25.16 -12.33
N SER A 88 -12.97 25.13 -11.15
CA SER A 88 -11.52 25.11 -11.01
C SER A 88 -11.06 24.21 -9.87
N LEU A 89 -9.93 23.56 -10.03
CA LEU A 89 -9.25 22.84 -8.95
C LEU A 89 -8.22 23.78 -8.34
N PRO A 90 -8.36 24.20 -7.05
CA PRO A 90 -7.36 25.02 -6.38
C PRO A 90 -5.97 24.37 -6.42
N ALA A 91 -4.92 25.16 -6.55
CA ALA A 91 -3.55 24.65 -6.59
C ALA A 91 -3.18 23.88 -5.32
N GLU A 92 -3.69 24.30 -4.17
CA GLU A 92 -3.52 23.67 -2.88
C GLU A 92 -4.17 22.27 -2.83
N HIS A 93 -5.30 22.08 -3.52
CA HIS A 93 -5.95 20.77 -3.64
C HIS A 93 -5.27 19.90 -4.72
N ALA A 94 -4.85 20.52 -5.82
CA ALA A 94 -4.11 19.83 -6.89
C ALA A 94 -2.79 19.21 -6.37
N ALA A 95 -2.15 19.86 -5.38
CA ALA A 95 -0.94 19.38 -4.71
C ALA A 95 -1.12 18.08 -3.91
N TRP A 96 -2.37 17.58 -3.76
CA TRP A 96 -2.70 16.33 -3.05
C TRP A 96 -3.51 15.34 -3.88
N LEU A 97 -3.93 15.71 -5.09
CA LEU A 97 -4.90 14.92 -5.86
C LEU A 97 -4.47 14.60 -7.28
N THR A 98 -3.40 15.22 -7.79
CA THR A 98 -2.92 15.01 -9.16
C THR A 98 -1.71 14.07 -9.21
N ARG A 99 -1.43 13.51 -10.38
CA ARG A 99 -0.22 12.70 -10.58
C ARG A 99 1.06 13.49 -10.39
N ALA A 100 1.02 14.81 -10.67
CA ALA A 100 2.14 15.70 -10.42
C ALA A 100 2.44 15.92 -8.93
N ALA A 101 1.48 15.60 -8.05
CA ALA A 101 1.64 15.69 -6.59
C ALA A 101 2.42 14.50 -5.99
N SER A 102 2.74 13.45 -6.79
CA SER A 102 3.54 12.32 -6.28
C SER A 102 4.83 12.81 -5.59
N PRO A 103 5.15 12.35 -4.38
CA PRO A 103 4.58 11.20 -3.64
C PRO A 103 3.32 11.46 -2.79
N ASP A 104 2.75 12.65 -2.82
CA ASP A 104 1.69 13.08 -1.88
C ASP A 104 0.26 12.94 -2.49
N ASN A 105 0.07 12.12 -3.53
CA ASN A 105 -1.20 12.00 -4.23
C ASN A 105 -2.20 11.08 -3.49
N LEU A 106 -3.02 11.65 -2.63
CA LEU A 106 -4.07 10.93 -1.87
C LEU A 106 -5.18 10.33 -2.75
N ALA A 107 -5.33 10.76 -4.01
CA ALA A 107 -6.28 10.13 -4.92
C ALA A 107 -5.85 8.69 -5.33
N VAL A 108 -4.57 8.35 -5.17
CA VAL A 108 -4.07 6.97 -5.30
C VAL A 108 -4.65 6.13 -4.16
N THR A 109 -4.46 6.55 -2.91
CA THR A 109 -4.97 5.86 -1.71
C THR A 109 -6.50 5.75 -1.71
N ALA A 110 -7.21 6.75 -2.25
CA ALA A 110 -8.67 6.70 -2.39
C ALA A 110 -9.17 5.50 -3.23
N GLN A 111 -8.33 4.92 -4.09
CA GLN A 111 -8.69 3.75 -4.90
C GLN A 111 -8.93 2.48 -4.06
N TRP A 112 -8.38 2.40 -2.84
CA TRP A 112 -8.59 1.25 -1.96
C TRP A 112 -10.06 1.01 -1.65
N ILE A 113 -10.84 2.06 -1.42
CA ILE A 113 -12.26 1.94 -1.06
C ILE A 113 -13.05 1.18 -2.15
N PRO A 114 -13.13 1.65 -3.41
CA PRO A 114 -13.89 0.93 -4.44
C PRO A 114 -13.24 -0.40 -4.84
N THR A 115 -11.92 -0.54 -4.73
CA THR A 115 -11.23 -1.79 -5.08
C THR A 115 -11.59 -2.91 -4.10
N LEU A 116 -11.54 -2.64 -2.81
CA LEU A 116 -11.86 -3.63 -1.77
C LEU A 116 -13.37 -3.86 -1.64
N SER A 117 -14.21 -2.87 -1.94
CA SER A 117 -15.68 -3.04 -1.92
C SER A 117 -16.18 -4.09 -2.92
N THR A 118 -15.38 -4.48 -3.91
CA THR A 118 -15.76 -5.54 -4.88
C THR A 118 -15.91 -6.92 -4.26
N VAL A 119 -15.37 -7.16 -3.07
CA VAL A 119 -15.42 -8.43 -2.34
C VAL A 119 -16.28 -8.37 -1.07
N GLU A 120 -17.09 -7.32 -0.89
CA GLU A 120 -17.91 -7.15 0.32
C GLU A 120 -18.81 -8.36 0.60
N ASP A 121 -19.49 -8.91 -0.41
CA ASP A 121 -20.35 -10.08 -0.25
C ASP A 121 -19.55 -11.32 0.18
N ASP A 122 -18.34 -11.52 -0.37
CA ASP A 122 -17.45 -12.62 0.02
C ASP A 122 -17.01 -12.46 1.50
N ILE A 123 -16.71 -11.23 1.92
CA ILE A 123 -16.36 -10.92 3.32
C ILE A 123 -17.54 -11.17 4.26
N VAL A 124 -18.76 -10.77 3.88
CA VAL A 124 -19.98 -11.07 4.65
C VAL A 124 -20.15 -12.59 4.84
N GLU A 125 -19.87 -13.38 3.82
CA GLU A 125 -19.87 -14.84 3.92
C GLU A 125 -18.80 -15.35 4.90
N CYS A 126 -17.57 -14.79 4.85
CA CYS A 126 -16.50 -15.13 5.78
C CYS A 126 -16.86 -14.78 7.24
N PHE A 127 -17.57 -13.67 7.51
CA PHE A 127 -18.06 -13.35 8.85
C PHE A 127 -19.03 -14.42 9.40
N GLN A 128 -19.78 -15.10 8.53
CA GLN A 128 -20.76 -16.12 8.93
C GLN A 128 -20.14 -17.51 9.05
N LYS A 129 -19.15 -17.85 8.21
CA LYS A 129 -18.67 -19.23 8.05
C LYS A 129 -17.19 -19.42 8.41
N GLY A 130 -16.44 -18.32 8.61
CA GLY A 130 -14.99 -18.35 8.66
C GLY A 130 -14.37 -18.52 7.28
N GLY A 131 -13.07 -18.80 7.23
CA GLY A 131 -12.29 -18.88 5.99
C GLY A 131 -11.77 -17.52 5.56
N GLY A 132 -11.50 -17.35 4.26
CA GLY A 132 -10.98 -16.11 3.71
C GLY A 132 -11.28 -15.95 2.22
N VAL A 133 -10.97 -14.79 1.67
CA VAL A 133 -11.16 -14.43 0.26
C VAL A 133 -9.83 -14.56 -0.47
N PRO A 134 -9.73 -15.42 -1.50
CA PRO A 134 -8.47 -15.64 -2.19
C PRO A 134 -8.05 -14.46 -3.09
N TYR A 135 -6.74 -14.34 -3.36
CA TYR A 135 -6.14 -13.24 -4.12
C TYR A 135 -6.80 -12.99 -5.50
N GLU A 136 -7.23 -14.04 -6.17
CA GLU A 136 -7.82 -13.98 -7.52
C GLU A 136 -9.16 -13.20 -7.56
N ARG A 137 -9.77 -12.96 -6.40
CA ARG A 137 -10.99 -12.14 -6.27
C ARG A 137 -10.70 -10.64 -6.39
N PHE A 138 -9.46 -10.21 -6.22
CA PHE A 138 -9.04 -8.81 -6.17
C PHE A 138 -8.46 -8.34 -7.50
N SER A 139 -9.33 -8.14 -8.50
CA SER A 139 -8.93 -7.89 -9.90
C SER A 139 -7.99 -6.69 -10.12
N ARG A 140 -8.00 -5.69 -9.23
CA ARG A 140 -7.20 -4.46 -9.34
C ARG A 140 -6.16 -4.27 -8.24
N PHE A 141 -6.01 -5.23 -7.36
CA PHE A 141 -5.12 -5.09 -6.20
C PHE A 141 -3.69 -4.71 -6.59
N HIS A 142 -3.06 -5.49 -7.47
CA HIS A 142 -1.68 -5.23 -7.89
C HIS A 142 -1.50 -3.91 -8.67
N GLU A 143 -2.53 -3.42 -9.34
CA GLU A 143 -2.51 -2.11 -9.99
C GLU A 143 -2.45 -0.99 -8.95
N VAL A 144 -3.38 -1.02 -7.98
CA VAL A 144 -3.48 -0.01 -6.91
C VAL A 144 -2.25 -0.07 -6.01
N MET A 145 -1.83 -1.28 -5.60
CA MET A 145 -0.63 -1.48 -4.79
C MET A 145 0.64 -0.96 -5.47
N ALA A 146 0.77 -1.16 -6.78
CA ALA A 146 1.91 -0.63 -7.52
C ALA A 146 1.91 0.91 -7.60
N GLU A 147 0.75 1.57 -7.65
CA GLU A 147 0.63 3.02 -7.56
C GLU A 147 0.93 3.52 -6.15
N GLU A 148 0.43 2.85 -5.11
CA GLU A 148 0.71 3.17 -3.70
C GLU A 148 2.19 3.03 -3.38
N SER A 149 2.82 1.92 -3.76
CA SER A 149 4.27 1.71 -3.58
C SER A 149 5.11 2.78 -4.29
N ASN A 150 4.60 3.37 -5.38
CA ASN A 150 5.28 4.50 -6.04
C ASN A 150 5.30 5.75 -5.16
N GLN A 151 4.28 5.95 -4.32
CA GLN A 151 4.21 7.08 -3.38
C GLN A 151 5.11 6.83 -2.16
N THR A 152 4.99 5.67 -1.53
CA THR A 152 5.59 5.37 -0.22
C THR A 152 7.00 4.82 -0.30
N VAL A 153 7.33 4.01 -1.33
CA VAL A 153 8.60 3.30 -1.42
C VAL A 153 9.48 3.86 -2.54
N LEU A 154 9.00 3.82 -3.80
CA LEU A 154 9.89 4.03 -4.95
C LEU A 154 10.41 5.45 -5.04
N SER A 155 9.59 6.46 -4.72
CA SER A 155 9.95 7.88 -4.77
C SER A 155 11.08 8.24 -3.79
N VAL A 156 11.24 7.48 -2.72
CA VAL A 156 12.15 7.77 -1.61
C VAL A 156 13.15 6.64 -1.32
N LEU A 157 13.15 5.59 -2.15
CA LEU A 157 13.97 4.40 -1.98
C LEU A 157 15.45 4.74 -1.75
N PHE A 158 16.03 5.56 -2.62
CA PHE A 158 17.44 5.94 -2.55
C PHE A 158 17.75 7.02 -1.52
N SER A 159 16.80 7.93 -1.27
CA SER A 159 17.02 9.11 -0.43
C SER A 159 16.73 8.87 1.06
N HIS A 160 15.79 7.97 1.38
CA HIS A 160 15.32 7.76 2.76
C HIS A 160 15.36 6.30 3.21
N ILE A 161 15.04 5.33 2.33
CA ILE A 161 14.89 3.94 2.75
C ILE A 161 16.24 3.23 2.81
N LEU A 162 17.02 3.20 1.72
CA LEU A 162 18.34 2.56 1.75
C LEU A 162 19.28 3.15 2.81
N PRO A 163 19.29 4.48 3.08
CA PRO A 163 20.13 5.07 4.11
C PRO A 163 19.81 4.64 5.55
N LEU A 164 18.65 4.01 5.81
CA LEU A 164 18.34 3.40 7.11
C LEU A 164 19.33 2.28 7.47
N VAL A 165 19.94 1.66 6.45
CA VAL A 165 20.98 0.65 6.62
C VAL A 165 22.34 1.27 6.25
N PRO A 166 23.16 1.69 7.24
CA PRO A 166 24.45 2.30 6.97
C PRO A 166 25.35 1.44 6.10
N GLY A 167 25.91 2.00 5.03
CA GLY A 167 26.82 1.31 4.10
C GLY A 167 26.10 0.48 3.01
N MET A 168 24.78 0.36 3.02
CA MET A 168 24.04 -0.44 2.05
C MET A 168 24.22 0.08 0.63
N THR A 169 24.13 1.38 0.42
CA THR A 169 24.30 1.99 -0.91
C THR A 169 25.71 1.73 -1.48
N GLU A 170 26.74 1.88 -0.66
CA GLU A 170 28.12 1.63 -1.04
C GLU A 170 28.35 0.16 -1.39
N HIS A 171 27.83 -0.78 -0.59
CA HIS A 171 27.93 -2.21 -0.87
C HIS A 171 27.17 -2.59 -2.16
N LEU A 172 26.03 -1.96 -2.43
CA LEU A 172 25.30 -2.17 -3.68
C LEU A 172 26.05 -1.62 -4.89
N ASP A 173 26.78 -0.51 -4.77
CA ASP A 173 27.66 0.01 -5.82
C ASP A 173 28.89 -0.88 -6.06
N GLU A 174 29.47 -1.45 -4.99
CA GLU A 174 30.62 -2.37 -5.05
C GLU A 174 30.26 -3.73 -5.63
N GLY A 175 29.06 -4.20 -5.37
CA GLY A 175 28.52 -5.50 -5.82
C GLY A 175 28.21 -6.45 -4.68
N THR A 176 26.91 -6.73 -4.51
CA THR A 176 26.40 -7.63 -3.49
C THR A 176 25.08 -8.29 -3.94
N SER A 177 24.42 -9.04 -3.06
CA SER A 177 23.16 -9.72 -3.36
C SER A 177 22.02 -9.21 -2.48
N LEU A 178 20.85 -8.98 -3.10
CA LEU A 178 19.64 -8.55 -2.42
C LEU A 178 18.44 -9.39 -2.87
N LEU A 179 17.64 -9.83 -1.90
CA LEU A 179 16.37 -10.55 -2.10
C LEU A 179 15.21 -9.68 -1.65
N ASP A 180 14.16 -9.60 -2.46
CA ASP A 180 12.86 -8.97 -2.14
C ASP A 180 11.77 -10.06 -2.07
N LEU A 181 11.12 -10.19 -0.94
CA LEU A 181 10.06 -11.18 -0.70
C LEU A 181 8.69 -10.52 -0.66
N GLY A 182 7.76 -11.02 -1.48
CA GLY A 182 6.51 -10.34 -1.77
C GLY A 182 6.74 -9.17 -2.73
N CYS A 183 7.63 -9.36 -3.71
CA CYS A 183 8.10 -8.27 -4.58
C CYS A 183 7.02 -7.72 -5.53
N GLY A 184 5.85 -8.34 -5.62
CA GLY A 184 4.77 -7.96 -6.52
C GLY A 184 5.25 -7.83 -7.98
N ARG A 185 5.03 -6.68 -8.58
CA ARG A 185 5.50 -6.34 -9.95
C ARG A 185 7.00 -6.00 -10.04
N GLY A 186 7.77 -6.22 -8.99
CA GLY A 186 9.23 -6.09 -8.96
C GLY A 186 9.77 -4.67 -9.14
N ARG A 187 8.97 -3.62 -8.95
CA ARG A 187 9.33 -2.23 -9.31
C ARG A 187 10.53 -1.71 -8.50
N ALA A 188 10.62 -2.05 -7.20
CA ALA A 188 11.76 -1.67 -6.38
C ALA A 188 13.06 -2.31 -6.89
N LEU A 189 13.02 -3.64 -7.15
CA LEU A 189 14.19 -4.35 -7.68
C LEU A 189 14.60 -3.89 -9.07
N LEU A 190 13.65 -3.53 -9.94
CA LEU A 190 13.96 -2.98 -11.26
C LEU A 190 14.74 -1.66 -11.14
N LEU A 191 14.32 -0.76 -10.22
CA LEU A 191 15.06 0.49 -9.97
C LEU A 191 16.45 0.24 -9.37
N LEU A 192 16.55 -0.72 -8.44
CA LEU A 192 17.82 -1.10 -7.84
C LEU A 192 18.77 -1.72 -8.90
N ALA A 193 18.27 -2.58 -9.76
CA ALA A 193 19.05 -3.23 -10.81
C ALA A 193 19.55 -2.23 -11.87
N GLU A 194 18.72 -1.23 -12.24
CA GLU A 194 19.15 -0.14 -13.12
C GLU A 194 20.26 0.72 -12.50
N ARG A 195 20.18 0.99 -11.20
CA ARG A 195 21.12 1.86 -10.49
C ARG A 195 22.42 1.15 -10.10
N PHE A 196 22.37 -0.13 -9.75
CA PHE A 196 23.48 -0.89 -9.17
C PHE A 196 23.86 -2.09 -10.03
N GLY A 197 24.50 -1.81 -11.19
CA GLY A 197 24.85 -2.84 -12.18
C GLY A 197 25.85 -3.92 -11.71
N ASN A 198 26.59 -3.68 -10.61
CA ASN A 198 27.53 -4.66 -10.03
C ASN A 198 26.85 -5.65 -9.08
N SER A 199 25.65 -5.34 -8.59
CA SER A 199 24.89 -6.16 -7.64
C SER A 199 23.89 -7.06 -8.35
N THR A 200 23.48 -8.13 -7.66
CA THR A 200 22.47 -9.07 -8.13
C THR A 200 21.21 -9.00 -7.29
N PHE A 201 20.07 -9.06 -7.96
CA PHE A 201 18.77 -8.90 -7.35
C PHE A 201 17.88 -10.09 -7.64
N GLN A 202 17.15 -10.54 -6.63
CA GLN A 202 16.17 -11.61 -6.76
C GLN A 202 14.86 -11.22 -6.09
N GLY A 203 13.73 -11.48 -6.76
CA GLY A 203 12.39 -11.21 -6.25
C GLY A 203 11.54 -12.47 -6.25
N TYR A 204 10.80 -12.70 -5.16
CA TYR A 204 9.82 -13.77 -5.05
C TYR A 204 8.44 -13.22 -4.77
N ASP A 205 7.44 -13.76 -5.44
CA ASP A 205 6.03 -13.45 -5.20
C ASP A 205 5.14 -14.66 -5.52
N LEU A 206 4.00 -14.77 -4.86
CA LEU A 206 3.03 -15.84 -5.10
C LEU A 206 2.28 -15.66 -6.44
N SER A 207 2.11 -14.42 -6.90
CA SER A 207 1.34 -14.06 -8.08
C SER A 207 2.11 -14.31 -9.39
N ALA A 208 1.67 -15.31 -10.16
CA ALA A 208 2.24 -15.60 -11.48
C ALA A 208 2.14 -14.39 -12.43
N ASP A 209 1.05 -13.64 -12.39
CA ASP A 209 0.84 -12.45 -13.24
C ASP A 209 1.80 -11.32 -12.87
N ALA A 210 2.02 -11.08 -11.57
CA ALA A 210 2.97 -10.08 -11.10
C ALA A 210 4.41 -10.44 -11.53
N ILE A 211 4.81 -11.69 -11.37
CA ILE A 211 6.12 -12.20 -11.78
C ILE A 211 6.31 -12.16 -13.31
N ALA A 212 5.29 -12.53 -14.08
CA ALA A 212 5.35 -12.41 -15.54
C ALA A 212 5.55 -10.95 -15.98
N TYR A 213 4.85 -10.01 -15.35
CA TYR A 213 5.02 -8.58 -15.59
C TYR A 213 6.45 -8.12 -15.23
N ALA A 214 6.96 -8.48 -14.05
CA ALA A 214 8.28 -8.08 -13.59
C ALA A 214 9.41 -8.59 -14.52
N ASN A 215 9.35 -9.86 -14.93
CA ASN A 215 10.28 -10.43 -15.89
C ASN A 215 10.20 -9.76 -17.27
N GLY A 216 8.98 -9.42 -17.74
CA GLY A 216 8.78 -8.67 -18.97
C GLY A 216 9.45 -7.29 -18.92
N GLN A 217 9.31 -6.58 -17.80
CA GLN A 217 9.93 -5.26 -17.57
C GLN A 217 11.45 -5.36 -17.48
N ALA A 218 12.00 -6.38 -16.83
CA ALA A 218 13.45 -6.61 -16.79
C ALA A 218 14.02 -6.82 -18.21
N LEU A 219 13.35 -7.64 -19.01
CA LEU A 219 13.74 -7.87 -20.40
C LEU A 219 13.66 -6.60 -21.27
N GLU A 220 12.57 -5.84 -21.16
CA GLU A 220 12.37 -4.59 -21.90
C GLU A 220 13.45 -3.55 -21.59
N ARG A 221 13.89 -3.47 -20.33
CA ARG A 221 14.95 -2.54 -19.88
C ARG A 221 16.37 -3.10 -20.08
N GLY A 222 16.51 -4.35 -20.55
CA GLY A 222 17.80 -4.98 -20.78
C GLY A 222 18.61 -5.28 -19.50
N LEU A 223 17.90 -5.56 -18.38
CA LEU A 223 18.52 -5.87 -17.10
C LEU A 223 18.84 -7.36 -17.03
N ASP A 224 20.10 -7.70 -16.81
CA ASP A 224 20.60 -9.08 -16.66
C ASP A 224 20.99 -9.45 -15.23
N ASN A 225 20.98 -8.47 -14.34
CA ASN A 225 21.33 -8.58 -12.92
C ASN A 225 20.12 -8.72 -11.99
N VAL A 226 18.91 -8.90 -12.51
CA VAL A 226 17.67 -9.11 -11.73
C VAL A 226 16.90 -10.32 -12.25
N ARG A 227 16.30 -11.09 -11.32
CA ARG A 227 15.46 -12.27 -11.63
C ARG A 227 14.24 -12.27 -10.75
N PHE A 228 13.10 -12.71 -11.30
CA PHE A 228 11.85 -12.84 -10.57
C PHE A 228 11.32 -14.26 -10.71
N GLU A 229 10.89 -14.86 -9.60
CA GLU A 229 10.41 -16.23 -9.54
C GLU A 229 9.09 -16.30 -8.77
N GLN A 230 8.11 -17.03 -9.34
CA GLN A 230 6.88 -17.34 -8.60
C GLN A 230 7.21 -18.34 -7.50
N ARG A 231 6.94 -17.97 -6.24
CA ARG A 231 7.25 -18.81 -5.09
C ARG A 231 6.26 -18.61 -3.96
N ASP A 232 5.80 -19.73 -3.40
CA ASP A 232 5.05 -19.75 -2.15
C ASP A 232 6.05 -19.68 -0.98
N LEU A 233 5.88 -18.68 -0.11
CA LEU A 233 6.75 -18.42 1.03
C LEU A 233 6.31 -19.14 2.31
N SER A 234 5.23 -19.90 2.26
CA SER A 234 4.71 -20.66 3.42
C SER A 234 5.64 -21.76 3.94
N THR A 235 6.61 -22.19 3.11
CA THR A 235 7.65 -23.19 3.43
C THR A 235 9.07 -22.61 3.36
N PHE A 236 9.19 -21.28 3.36
CA PHE A 236 10.48 -20.63 3.13
C PHE A 236 11.54 -20.94 4.21
N ASP A 237 11.12 -21.28 5.44
CA ASP A 237 12.02 -21.78 6.50
C ASP A 237 12.79 -23.05 6.12
N VAL A 238 12.23 -23.87 5.24
CA VAL A 238 12.86 -25.11 4.73
C VAL A 238 13.58 -24.85 3.41
N ASP A 239 12.95 -24.09 2.51
CA ASP A 239 13.37 -23.97 1.10
C ASP A 239 14.34 -22.80 0.85
N ALA A 240 14.56 -21.90 1.81
CA ALA A 240 15.50 -20.78 1.67
C ALA A 240 16.93 -21.30 1.47
N GLU A 241 17.63 -20.74 0.49
CA GLU A 241 19.06 -21.00 0.29
C GLU A 241 19.87 -20.40 1.45
N PRO A 242 20.68 -21.19 2.17
CA PRO A 242 21.41 -20.67 3.32
C PRO A 242 22.47 -19.64 2.92
N GLU A 243 22.56 -18.54 3.67
CA GLU A 243 23.62 -17.53 3.56
C GLU A 243 23.84 -17.02 2.12
N ALA A 244 22.74 -16.87 1.34
CA ALA A 244 22.80 -16.50 -0.06
C ALA A 244 22.78 -14.98 -0.28
N PHE A 245 22.25 -14.19 0.69
CA PHE A 245 22.00 -12.78 0.50
C PHE A 245 22.62 -11.92 1.61
N ALA A 246 23.24 -10.82 1.20
CA ALA A 246 23.68 -9.80 2.14
C ALA A 246 22.53 -8.95 2.67
N TYR A 247 21.53 -8.74 1.82
CA TYR A 247 20.34 -7.97 2.14
C TYR A 247 19.06 -8.72 1.76
N VAL A 248 18.08 -8.66 2.65
CA VAL A 248 16.71 -9.06 2.35
C VAL A 248 15.81 -7.85 2.61
N VAL A 249 14.84 -7.61 1.74
CA VAL A 249 13.84 -6.56 1.92
C VAL A 249 12.44 -7.13 1.83
N THR A 250 11.49 -6.50 2.51
CA THR A 250 10.04 -6.68 2.31
C THR A 250 9.35 -5.34 2.43
N PHE A 251 8.38 -5.09 1.56
CA PHE A 251 7.55 -3.89 1.56
C PHE A 251 6.08 -4.31 1.62
N ASP A 252 5.44 -4.10 2.77
CA ASP A 252 4.03 -4.47 3.06
C ASP A 252 3.70 -5.94 2.74
N ALA A 253 4.60 -6.88 3.04
CA ALA A 253 4.45 -8.26 2.57
C ALA A 253 4.38 -9.31 3.68
N VAL A 254 4.79 -9.00 4.93
CA VAL A 254 4.83 -9.99 6.02
C VAL A 254 3.45 -10.27 6.60
N HIS A 255 2.65 -9.24 6.77
CA HIS A 255 1.38 -9.30 7.48
C HIS A 255 0.25 -10.03 6.72
N ASP A 256 0.39 -10.24 5.43
CA ASP A 256 -0.58 -10.96 4.60
C ASP A 256 -0.17 -12.40 4.27
N GLN A 257 1.04 -12.82 4.68
CA GLN A 257 1.52 -14.18 4.46
C GLN A 257 0.66 -15.23 5.18
N ALA A 258 0.54 -16.40 4.57
CA ALA A 258 -0.10 -17.53 5.21
C ALA A 258 0.65 -17.97 6.47
N ARG A 259 1.98 -17.97 6.42
CA ARG A 259 2.86 -18.39 7.53
C ARG A 259 3.98 -17.37 7.75
N PRO A 260 3.71 -16.22 8.39
CA PRO A 260 4.68 -15.15 8.54
C PRO A 260 5.94 -15.60 9.31
N LEU A 261 5.80 -16.44 10.33
CA LEU A 261 6.96 -16.95 11.08
C LEU A 261 7.86 -17.87 10.23
N ALA A 262 7.29 -18.70 9.33
CA ALA A 262 8.07 -19.51 8.41
C ALA A 262 8.84 -18.62 7.43
N MET A 263 8.20 -17.59 6.89
CA MET A 263 8.88 -16.58 6.06
C MET A 263 10.04 -15.92 6.81
N LEU A 264 9.83 -15.44 8.03
CA LEU A 264 10.88 -14.77 8.83
C LEU A 264 12.05 -15.70 9.15
N ARG A 265 11.80 -16.98 9.47
CA ARG A 265 12.87 -18.00 9.65
C ARG A 265 13.63 -18.26 8.37
N GLY A 266 12.95 -18.30 7.24
CA GLY A 266 13.56 -18.40 5.93
C GLY A 266 14.45 -17.21 5.60
N ILE A 267 14.00 -15.98 5.91
CA ILE A 267 14.80 -14.76 5.79
C ILE A 267 16.09 -14.89 6.64
N ARG A 268 15.92 -15.25 7.92
CA ARG A 268 17.06 -15.45 8.83
C ARG A 268 18.07 -16.47 8.30
N ARG A 269 17.57 -17.55 7.70
CA ARG A 269 18.41 -18.60 7.09
C ARG A 269 19.14 -18.13 5.83
N SER A 270 18.48 -17.32 5.01
CA SER A 270 19.02 -16.85 3.73
C SER A 270 20.04 -15.72 3.86
N LEU A 271 20.06 -15.01 4.99
CA LEU A 271 21.01 -13.95 5.26
C LEU A 271 22.40 -14.52 5.60
N VAL A 272 23.43 -13.90 5.02
CA VAL A 272 24.82 -14.09 5.49
C VAL A 272 24.98 -13.68 6.97
N PRO A 273 26.05 -14.10 7.69
CA PRO A 273 26.19 -13.83 9.10
C PRO A 273 26.04 -12.34 9.50
N ASP A 274 26.58 -11.43 8.68
CA ASP A 274 26.49 -9.97 8.89
C ASP A 274 25.42 -9.31 8.03
N GLY A 275 24.50 -10.11 7.48
CA GLY A 275 23.43 -9.63 6.59
C GLY A 275 22.38 -8.80 7.33
N VAL A 276 21.62 -8.01 6.57
CA VAL A 276 20.59 -7.14 7.12
C VAL A 276 19.24 -7.43 6.44
N TYR A 277 18.21 -7.52 7.26
CA TYR A 277 16.82 -7.53 6.81
C TYR A 277 16.21 -6.15 7.03
N LEU A 278 15.72 -5.52 5.96
CA LEU A 278 15.00 -4.26 6.01
C LEU A 278 13.52 -4.54 5.70
N MET A 279 12.67 -4.42 6.71
CA MET A 279 11.23 -4.63 6.61
C MET A 279 10.52 -3.27 6.68
N GLN A 280 9.69 -2.95 5.70
CA GLN A 280 8.67 -1.92 5.83
C GLN A 280 7.34 -2.64 6.04
N ASP A 281 6.58 -2.20 7.03
CA ASP A 281 5.24 -2.73 7.31
C ASP A 281 4.39 -1.69 8.03
N ILE A 282 3.10 -1.92 8.15
CA ILE A 282 2.14 -0.95 8.67
C ILE A 282 2.51 -0.50 10.10
N GLN A 283 2.56 0.81 10.29
CA GLN A 283 2.73 1.42 11.60
C GLN A 283 1.47 1.27 12.44
N GLY A 284 1.62 0.81 13.67
CA GLY A 284 0.51 0.71 14.62
C GLY A 284 0.91 -0.10 15.85
N SER A 285 0.01 -0.14 16.81
CA SER A 285 0.11 -1.01 17.98
C SER A 285 -0.68 -2.31 17.75
N SER A 286 -0.21 -3.41 18.34
CA SER A 286 -0.96 -4.66 18.42
C SER A 286 -2.23 -4.56 19.27
N HIS A 287 -2.43 -3.45 19.96
CA HIS A 287 -3.53 -3.20 20.88
C HIS A 287 -4.48 -2.12 20.33
N VAL A 288 -5.72 -2.49 20.03
CA VAL A 288 -6.72 -1.60 19.43
C VAL A 288 -6.89 -0.26 20.18
N HIS A 289 -6.83 -0.29 21.52
CA HIS A 289 -7.01 0.92 22.33
C HIS A 289 -5.87 1.94 22.18
N GLU A 290 -4.69 1.52 21.76
CA GLU A 290 -3.54 2.39 21.48
C GLU A 290 -3.60 2.99 20.06
N ASN A 291 -4.48 2.45 19.19
CA ASN A 291 -4.69 2.94 17.84
C ASN A 291 -5.91 3.88 17.70
N ILE A 292 -6.59 4.24 18.82
CA ILE A 292 -7.81 5.09 18.76
C ILE A 292 -7.51 6.46 18.13
N ASP A 293 -6.35 7.02 18.44
CA ASP A 293 -5.92 8.33 17.94
C ASP A 293 -4.99 8.24 16.71
N HIS A 294 -4.77 7.03 16.18
CA HIS A 294 -3.97 6.86 14.96
C HIS A 294 -4.73 7.40 13.73
N PRO A 295 -4.14 8.31 12.94
CA PRO A 295 -4.87 9.06 11.90
C PRO A 295 -5.48 8.19 10.79
N GLY A 296 -4.86 7.04 10.49
CA GLY A 296 -5.28 6.10 9.45
C GLY A 296 -5.96 4.83 9.96
N ALA A 297 -6.10 4.62 11.29
CA ALA A 297 -6.52 3.34 11.83
C ALA A 297 -7.82 2.76 11.22
N PRO A 298 -8.91 3.53 11.06
CA PRO A 298 -10.14 2.98 10.47
C PRO A 298 -9.93 2.45 9.04
N LEU A 299 -9.16 3.16 8.21
CA LEU A 299 -8.81 2.74 6.85
C LEU A 299 -7.94 1.48 6.88
N LEU A 300 -6.89 1.46 7.69
CA LEU A 300 -5.94 0.34 7.80
C LEU A 300 -6.61 -0.93 8.34
N TYR A 301 -7.48 -0.83 9.36
CA TYR A 301 -8.29 -1.98 9.83
C TYR A 301 -9.27 -2.47 8.78
N MET A 302 -9.86 -1.57 7.98
CA MET A 302 -10.73 -1.98 6.87
C MET A 302 -9.93 -2.71 5.79
N ILE A 303 -8.77 -2.19 5.37
CA ILE A 303 -7.87 -2.86 4.42
C ILE A 303 -7.45 -4.23 4.97
N SER A 304 -7.05 -4.30 6.24
CA SER A 304 -6.69 -5.55 6.92
C SER A 304 -7.80 -6.60 6.82
N CYS A 305 -9.03 -6.23 7.20
CA CYS A 305 -10.18 -7.13 7.19
C CYS A 305 -10.57 -7.56 5.76
N MET A 306 -10.55 -6.63 4.82
CA MET A 306 -11.03 -6.87 3.45
C MET A 306 -9.95 -7.40 2.50
N HIS A 307 -8.67 -7.41 2.90
CA HIS A 307 -7.58 -7.96 2.10
C HIS A 307 -6.57 -8.75 2.94
N CYS A 308 -5.68 -8.12 3.68
CA CYS A 308 -4.48 -8.75 4.24
C CYS A 308 -4.79 -9.97 5.12
N MET A 309 -5.69 -9.83 6.09
CA MET A 309 -6.10 -10.93 6.96
C MET A 309 -6.82 -12.03 6.17
N THR A 310 -7.76 -11.65 5.30
CA THR A 310 -8.62 -12.60 4.61
C THR A 310 -7.88 -13.43 3.56
N VAL A 311 -6.88 -12.86 2.86
CA VAL A 311 -6.07 -13.62 1.89
C VAL A 311 -5.16 -14.64 2.59
N SER A 312 -4.63 -14.31 3.75
CA SER A 312 -3.91 -15.25 4.61
C SER A 312 -4.81 -16.42 5.04
N LEU A 313 -6.00 -16.11 5.56
CA LEU A 313 -6.98 -17.11 5.98
C LEU A 313 -7.47 -18.01 4.82
N ALA A 314 -7.60 -17.47 3.61
CA ALA A 314 -7.96 -18.24 2.41
C ALA A 314 -6.94 -19.34 2.08
N GLN A 315 -5.69 -19.14 2.44
CA GLN A 315 -4.59 -20.09 2.29
C GLN A 315 -4.44 -21.04 3.52
N GLY A 316 -5.37 -20.98 4.47
CA GLY A 316 -5.27 -21.72 5.74
C GLY A 316 -4.15 -21.16 6.65
N GLY A 317 -3.84 -19.89 6.50
CA GLY A 317 -2.78 -19.20 7.22
C GLY A 317 -3.22 -18.62 8.57
N ASP A 318 -2.31 -17.88 9.20
CA ASP A 318 -2.44 -17.35 10.55
C ASP A 318 -3.38 -16.14 10.65
N GLY A 319 -3.66 -15.45 9.50
CA GLY A 319 -4.55 -14.30 9.44
C GLY A 319 -4.04 -13.11 10.25
N LEU A 320 -2.74 -12.81 10.18
CA LEU A 320 -2.10 -11.76 10.98
C LEU A 320 -2.72 -10.38 10.72
N GLY A 321 -2.83 -9.99 9.45
CA GLY A 321 -3.48 -8.74 9.02
C GLY A 321 -2.63 -7.50 9.22
N ALA A 322 -2.94 -6.44 8.48
CA ALA A 322 -2.14 -5.21 8.41
C ALA A 322 -1.90 -4.54 9.77
N MET A 323 -2.86 -4.58 10.68
CA MET A 323 -2.75 -3.94 12.00
C MET A 323 -2.18 -4.86 13.09
N TRP A 324 -1.22 -5.72 12.73
CA TRP A 324 -0.54 -6.62 13.68
C TRP A 324 0.35 -5.88 14.70
N GLY A 325 0.86 -4.72 14.34
CA GLY A 325 1.53 -3.77 15.20
C GLY A 325 2.95 -4.14 15.59
N GLU A 326 3.69 -3.13 16.08
CA GLU A 326 5.12 -3.24 16.40
C GLU A 326 5.43 -4.34 17.43
N GLN A 327 4.58 -4.51 18.46
CA GLN A 327 4.80 -5.49 19.51
C GLN A 327 4.81 -6.91 18.95
N LYS A 328 3.83 -7.24 18.08
CA LYS A 328 3.73 -8.54 17.42
C LYS A 328 4.85 -8.73 16.39
N ALA A 329 5.23 -7.66 15.68
CA ALA A 329 6.37 -7.69 14.77
C ALA A 329 7.66 -8.07 15.49
N ARG A 330 7.97 -7.43 16.62
CA ARG A 330 9.14 -7.74 17.45
C ARG A 330 9.10 -9.17 18.01
N GLU A 331 7.94 -9.65 18.45
CA GLU A 331 7.74 -11.01 18.92
C GLU A 331 8.11 -12.03 17.82
N LEU A 332 7.50 -11.89 16.61
CA LEU A 332 7.74 -12.80 15.50
C LEU A 332 9.18 -12.73 14.96
N LEU A 333 9.79 -11.54 14.92
CA LEU A 333 11.20 -11.39 14.55
C LEU A 333 12.11 -12.12 15.55
N SER A 334 11.85 -12.00 16.86
CA SER A 334 12.60 -12.74 17.90
C SER A 334 12.42 -14.25 17.75
N GLU A 335 11.18 -14.73 17.52
CA GLU A 335 10.90 -16.14 17.28
C GLU A 335 11.51 -16.66 15.96
N GLY A 336 11.67 -15.75 14.98
CA GLY A 336 12.36 -15.99 13.71
C GLY A 336 13.88 -16.13 13.85
N GLY A 337 14.44 -15.79 15.05
CA GLY A 337 15.86 -15.95 15.36
C GLY A 337 16.69 -14.69 15.11
N PHE A 338 16.07 -13.52 15.03
CA PHE A 338 16.76 -12.24 14.94
C PHE A 338 17.05 -11.68 16.35
N THR A 339 18.20 -11.02 16.47
CA THR A 339 18.72 -10.56 17.79
C THR A 339 18.67 -9.05 17.94
N SER A 340 18.62 -8.28 16.86
CA SER A 340 18.57 -6.82 16.88
C SER A 340 17.46 -6.30 15.95
N VAL A 341 16.64 -5.38 16.45
CA VAL A 341 15.53 -4.75 15.72
C VAL A 341 15.49 -3.26 16.06
N ASP A 342 15.93 -2.43 15.12
CA ASP A 342 15.82 -0.98 15.18
C ASP A 342 14.60 -0.53 14.36
N VAL A 343 13.73 0.30 14.94
CA VAL A 343 12.51 0.80 14.27
C VAL A 343 12.64 2.27 13.95
N HIS A 344 12.33 2.63 12.71
CA HIS A 344 12.38 3.99 12.20
C HIS A 344 11.02 4.40 11.66
N LEU A 345 10.63 5.65 11.93
CA LEU A 345 9.45 6.30 11.36
C LEU A 345 9.93 7.40 10.42
N LEU A 346 9.38 7.45 9.21
CA LEU A 346 9.76 8.45 8.21
C LEU A 346 8.63 9.47 8.05
N GLU A 347 8.95 10.76 8.05
CA GLU A 347 7.95 11.84 8.02
C GLU A 347 7.04 11.80 6.78
N HIS A 348 7.56 11.33 5.64
CA HIS A 348 6.81 11.22 4.40
C HIS A 348 5.86 10.03 4.35
N ASP A 349 6.00 9.07 5.27
CA ASP A 349 5.23 7.82 5.31
C ASP A 349 4.63 7.58 6.71
N PRO A 350 3.55 8.26 7.04
CA PRO A 350 2.96 8.19 8.38
C PRO A 350 2.20 6.89 8.67
N PHE A 351 2.04 6.02 7.66
CA PHE A 351 1.30 4.77 7.80
C PHE A 351 2.19 3.55 7.94
N ASN A 352 3.50 3.68 7.72
CA ASN A 352 4.45 2.58 7.79
C ASN A 352 5.57 2.82 8.80
N ALA A 353 6.11 1.73 9.32
CA ALA A 353 7.31 1.67 10.11
C ALA A 353 8.37 0.85 9.37
N TYR A 354 9.62 1.23 9.54
CA TYR A 354 10.76 0.58 8.91
C TYR A 354 11.62 -0.08 9.98
N PHE A 355 11.83 -1.38 9.82
CA PHE A 355 12.57 -2.20 10.77
C PHE A 355 13.92 -2.59 10.15
N VAL A 356 15.01 -2.18 10.75
CA VAL A 356 16.36 -2.64 10.42
C VAL A 356 16.72 -3.77 11.37
N VAL A 357 16.80 -4.98 10.81
CA VAL A 357 16.84 -6.22 11.57
C VAL A 357 18.12 -6.97 11.28
N ARG A 358 18.77 -7.53 12.32
CA ARG A 358 20.00 -8.30 12.18
C ARG A 358 19.90 -9.67 12.83
N PRO A 359 20.63 -10.65 12.26
CA PRO A 359 20.74 -12.01 12.80
C PRO A 359 21.14 -12.11 14.25
#